data_b56c13ee0142b7aea2e24937b7870e96
#
_entry.id   b56c13ee0142b7aea2e24937b7870e96
#
_cell.length_a   1.000
_cell.length_b   1.000
_cell.length_c   1.000
_cell.angle_alpha   90.00
_cell.angle_beta   90.00
_cell.angle_gamma   90.00
#
_symmetry.space_group_name_H-M   'P 1'
#
loop_
_entity.id
_entity.type
_entity.pdbx_description
1 polymer ?
#
loop_
_entity_poly.entity_id
_entity_poly.type
_entity_poly.pdbx_seq_one_letter_code
_entity_poly.pdbx_strand_id
1 'polypeptide(L)'
;MTFRRSGLVIAAVLVAIVLAACGKKGAPQAPLRRVPARVADAEAQRLADRVELRFTIPGTNSDGSSPPTIERVEVYRLTLGAKATPPTIAQVTAAANLKTTVLVRPPAEEGAPPPAKPDPRPGAGEVTTVVDTLTGDQTGSPDAPVAHYVIVGATGRRKGPASPIVSVPLGALPAAPTDFKPTHDEKTLTLAWSPGSPDQTFRVYLIPNQATPAERKLLTAEPLATPTFAQPVELGKEQCFTITAVETVGKAMVEGPGLGPACITPEDKFPPPAPQKLRPTLSGGAVLLDWTPVDVSDLGGYIVLRTDGTSDTLQPLTREPIAETTYEDKNVQAGVTYVYAVIAVDRATPPNPSPPSERVTYTVREPMP
;
A
#
# COMPACT_ATOMS: atom_id res chain seq x y z
N MET A 1 67.23 -37.02 57.13
CA MET A 1 67.04 -35.54 57.23
C MET A 1 66.77 -34.83 55.91
N THR A 2 66.20 -35.50 54.94
CA THR A 2 66.02 -34.95 53.58
C THR A 2 64.53 -34.57 53.17
N PHE A 3 63.57 -34.90 53.99
CA PHE A 3 62.10 -34.62 53.64
C PHE A 3 61.62 -33.22 54.02
N ARG A 4 62.32 -32.43 54.81
CA ARG A 4 61.90 -31.12 55.29
C ARG A 4 62.21 -29.93 54.34
N ARG A 5 63.19 -30.13 53.43
CA ARG A 5 63.59 -29.05 52.48
C ARG A 5 62.73 -28.97 51.22
N SER A 6 62.19 -30.10 50.79
CA SER A 6 61.33 -30.15 49.57
C SER A 6 59.96 -29.47 49.77
N GLY A 7 59.40 -29.53 50.97
CA GLY A 7 58.08 -28.87 51.24
C GLY A 7 58.21 -27.36 51.27
N LEU A 8 59.32 -26.78 51.68
CA LEU A 8 59.49 -25.33 51.74
C LEU A 8 59.70 -24.71 50.38
N VAL A 9 60.33 -25.42 49.44
CA VAL A 9 60.55 -24.98 48.07
C VAL A 9 59.23 -25.03 47.29
N ILE A 10 58.42 -26.07 47.49
CA ILE A 10 57.05 -26.15 46.82
C ILE A 10 56.09 -25.06 47.33
N ALA A 11 56.15 -24.79 48.65
CA ALA A 11 55.32 -23.70 49.22
C ALA A 11 55.76 -22.31 48.71
N ALA A 12 57.07 -22.06 48.57
CA ALA A 12 57.61 -20.80 48.04
C ALA A 12 57.26 -20.60 46.54
N VAL A 13 57.30 -21.69 45.75
CA VAL A 13 56.92 -21.65 44.32
C VAL A 13 55.37 -21.40 44.14
N LEU A 14 54.55 -22.03 44.98
CA LEU A 14 53.09 -21.77 44.97
C LEU A 14 52.75 -20.35 45.39
N VAL A 15 53.42 -19.77 46.38
CA VAL A 15 53.22 -18.36 46.78
C VAL A 15 53.70 -17.40 45.68
N ALA A 16 54.77 -17.70 44.98
CA ALA A 16 55.27 -16.90 43.87
C ALA A 16 54.33 -16.94 42.67
N ILE A 17 53.66 -18.07 42.40
CA ILE A 17 52.70 -18.20 41.35
C ILE A 17 51.40 -17.39 41.70
N VAL A 18 50.94 -17.35 42.94
CA VAL A 18 49.81 -16.59 43.39
C VAL A 18 50.05 -15.07 43.35
N LEU A 19 51.30 -14.63 43.59
CA LEU A 19 51.66 -13.21 43.49
C LEU A 19 51.85 -12.73 42.04
N ALA A 20 52.16 -13.65 41.11
CA ALA A 20 52.22 -13.30 39.68
C ALA A 20 50.82 -13.19 39.02
N ALA A 21 49.75 -13.65 39.69
CA ALA A 21 48.37 -13.57 39.22
C ALA A 21 47.65 -12.25 39.58
N CYS A 22 48.34 -11.27 40.21
CA CYS A 22 47.81 -9.91 40.30
C CYS A 22 47.80 -9.30 38.89
N GLY A 23 46.65 -9.43 38.23
CA GLY A 23 46.43 -8.99 36.86
C GLY A 23 46.91 -7.56 36.67
N LYS A 24 47.75 -7.32 35.68
CA LYS A 24 48.01 -5.99 35.17
C LYS A 24 46.64 -5.36 34.85
N LYS A 25 46.26 -4.34 35.59
CA LYS A 25 45.14 -3.47 35.17
C LYS A 25 45.47 -3.04 33.75
N GLY A 26 44.69 -3.52 32.80
CA GLY A 26 44.76 -3.01 31.42
C GLY A 26 44.70 -1.48 31.40
N ALA A 27 45.30 -0.89 30.41
CA ALA A 27 45.20 0.57 30.24
C ALA A 27 43.74 1.01 30.42
N PRO A 28 43.48 2.13 31.14
CA PRO A 28 42.14 2.63 31.33
C PRO A 28 41.45 2.73 29.96
N GLN A 29 40.40 1.97 29.76
CA GLN A 29 39.59 2.12 28.56
C GLN A 29 39.04 3.53 28.56
N ALA A 30 39.16 4.23 27.44
CA ALA A 30 38.56 5.52 27.28
C ALA A 30 37.08 5.40 27.63
N PRO A 31 36.48 6.36 28.39
CA PRO A 31 35.11 6.27 28.77
C PRO A 31 34.25 6.12 27.51
N LEU A 32 33.42 5.08 27.47
CA LEU A 32 32.50 4.81 26.38
C LEU A 32 31.65 6.05 26.13
N ARG A 33 31.89 6.72 25.02
CA ARG A 33 31.11 7.91 24.64
C ARG A 33 29.77 7.44 24.09
N ARG A 34 28.78 7.33 24.95
CA ARG A 34 27.41 7.02 24.49
C ARG A 34 26.88 8.20 23.67
N VAL A 35 26.77 7.99 22.38
CA VAL A 35 26.17 8.90 21.41
C VAL A 35 25.23 8.08 20.53
N PRO A 36 24.17 8.68 19.98
CA PRO A 36 23.23 7.97 19.12
C PRO A 36 23.94 7.25 17.97
N ALA A 37 23.40 6.11 17.55
CA ALA A 37 23.89 5.41 16.37
C ALA A 37 23.64 6.23 15.08
N ARG A 38 24.25 5.78 13.97
CA ARG A 38 24.06 6.40 12.66
C ARG A 38 22.64 6.15 12.14
N VAL A 39 22.02 7.17 11.56
CA VAL A 39 20.85 7.00 10.69
C VAL A 39 21.33 6.38 9.37
N ALA A 40 20.92 5.16 9.07
CA ALA A 40 21.41 4.40 7.91
C ALA A 40 20.42 4.35 6.74
N ASP A 41 19.15 4.50 7.02
CA ASP A 41 17.99 4.30 6.15
C ASP A 41 17.36 5.61 5.63
N ALA A 42 18.11 6.71 5.68
CA ALA A 42 17.61 7.99 5.18
C ALA A 42 17.34 7.95 3.68
N GLU A 43 16.10 8.30 3.33
CA GLU A 43 15.61 8.43 1.96
C GLU A 43 14.99 9.82 1.77
N ALA A 44 14.94 10.31 0.55
CA ALA A 44 14.33 11.58 0.22
C ALA A 44 13.32 11.43 -0.90
N GLN A 45 12.19 12.15 -0.80
CA GLN A 45 11.22 12.30 -1.88
C GLN A 45 11.02 13.78 -2.15
N ARG A 46 11.26 14.21 -3.39
CA ARG A 46 10.93 15.56 -3.82
C ARG A 46 9.53 15.58 -4.43
N LEU A 47 8.70 16.42 -3.88
CA LEU A 47 7.31 16.67 -4.29
C LEU A 47 7.18 18.14 -4.67
N ALA A 48 7.29 18.46 -5.95
CA ALA A 48 7.24 19.84 -6.45
C ALA A 48 8.22 20.77 -5.72
N ASP A 49 7.73 21.61 -4.81
CA ASP A 49 8.44 22.64 -4.06
C ASP A 49 8.91 22.19 -2.66
N ARG A 50 8.81 20.91 -2.34
CA ARG A 50 9.23 20.38 -1.04
C ARG A 50 10.02 19.08 -1.18
N VAL A 51 10.87 18.83 -0.19
CA VAL A 51 11.59 17.57 -0.01
C VAL A 51 11.13 16.93 1.29
N GLU A 52 10.64 15.72 1.23
CA GLU A 52 10.31 14.91 2.39
C GLU A 52 11.46 13.93 2.64
N LEU A 53 12.05 14.02 3.84
CA LEU A 53 13.13 13.12 4.30
C LEU A 53 12.53 12.12 5.27
N ARG A 54 12.55 10.86 4.91
CA ARG A 54 12.06 9.75 5.75
C ARG A 54 13.24 8.96 6.29
N PHE A 55 13.25 8.72 7.61
CA PHE A 55 14.30 7.94 8.28
C PHE A 55 13.83 7.41 9.63
N THR A 56 14.53 6.40 10.16
CA THR A 56 14.29 5.87 11.50
C THR A 56 15.15 6.61 12.53
N ILE A 57 14.54 7.07 13.62
CA ILE A 57 15.27 7.62 14.78
C ILE A 57 16.16 6.50 15.37
N PRO A 58 17.46 6.73 15.62
CA PRO A 58 18.34 5.70 16.16
C PRO A 58 17.78 5.02 17.43
N GLY A 59 17.60 3.70 17.38
CA GLY A 59 17.11 2.88 18.50
C GLY A 59 18.21 2.40 19.44
N THR A 60 19.50 2.66 19.13
CA THR A 60 20.66 2.29 19.90
C THR A 60 21.70 3.40 19.91
N ASN A 61 22.71 3.27 20.77
CA ASN A 61 23.92 4.09 20.73
C ASN A 61 24.92 3.50 19.71
N SER A 62 25.95 4.26 19.37
CA SER A 62 27.01 3.85 18.43
C SER A 62 27.87 2.69 18.95
N ASP A 63 27.84 2.41 20.25
CA ASP A 63 28.46 1.26 20.91
C ASP A 63 27.53 0.03 21.00
N GLY A 64 26.33 0.11 20.41
CA GLY A 64 25.31 -0.94 20.46
C GLY A 64 24.45 -0.96 21.74
N SER A 65 24.74 -0.10 22.72
CA SER A 65 23.96 -0.05 23.97
C SER A 65 22.53 0.50 23.74
N SER A 66 21.57 0.01 24.52
CA SER A 66 20.16 0.43 24.54
C SER A 66 19.74 0.67 25.99
N PRO A 67 18.82 1.61 26.29
CA PRO A 67 18.21 2.56 25.35
C PRO A 67 19.20 3.60 24.84
N PRO A 68 18.93 4.22 23.67
CA PRO A 68 19.80 5.26 23.12
C PRO A 68 19.74 6.55 23.96
N THR A 69 20.88 7.21 24.05
CA THR A 69 20.98 8.54 24.66
C THR A 69 20.72 9.62 23.61
N ILE A 70 19.52 9.65 23.02
CA ILE A 70 19.17 10.59 21.96
C ILE A 70 18.14 11.60 22.45
N GLU A 71 18.40 12.89 22.25
CA GLU A 71 17.49 13.99 22.60
C GLU A 71 16.87 14.64 21.36
N ARG A 72 17.64 14.66 20.26
CA ARG A 72 17.21 15.25 19.00
C ARG A 72 17.94 14.66 17.81
N VAL A 73 17.35 14.87 16.65
CA VAL A 73 17.96 14.62 15.34
C VAL A 73 18.11 15.96 14.60
N GLU A 74 19.30 16.24 14.12
CA GLU A 74 19.63 17.44 13.36
C GLU A 74 19.69 17.09 11.86
N VAL A 75 18.95 17.84 11.04
CA VAL A 75 18.92 17.71 9.59
C VAL A 75 19.65 18.88 8.96
N TYR A 76 20.67 18.60 8.17
CA TYR A 76 21.50 19.56 7.47
C TYR A 76 21.22 19.55 5.98
N ARG A 77 21.26 20.72 5.34
CA ARG A 77 21.14 20.87 3.88
C ARG A 77 22.21 21.81 3.35
N LEU A 78 22.99 21.33 2.38
CA LEU A 78 23.88 22.13 1.55
C LEU A 78 23.40 22.06 0.11
N THR A 79 23.13 23.19 -0.51
CA THR A 79 22.72 23.27 -1.92
C THR A 79 23.90 23.74 -2.75
N LEU A 80 24.23 22.95 -3.78
CA LEU A 80 25.33 23.24 -4.72
C LEU A 80 24.82 23.22 -6.15
N GLY A 81 25.48 23.92 -7.05
CA GLY A 81 25.18 23.85 -8.49
C GLY A 81 25.38 22.42 -9.03
N ALA A 82 24.64 22.03 -10.07
CA ALA A 82 24.65 20.68 -10.66
C ALA A 82 26.06 20.19 -11.04
N LYS A 83 26.92 21.08 -11.48
CA LYS A 83 28.31 20.79 -11.91
C LYS A 83 29.34 20.88 -10.78
N ALA A 84 28.91 21.18 -9.55
CA ALA A 84 29.81 21.25 -8.42
C ALA A 84 30.32 19.86 -8.01
N THR A 85 31.55 19.81 -7.49
CA THR A 85 32.07 18.58 -6.89
C THR A 85 31.19 18.15 -5.72
N PRO A 86 30.83 16.86 -5.60
CA PRO A 86 30.05 16.36 -4.47
C PRO A 86 30.67 16.76 -3.13
N PRO A 87 29.89 17.26 -2.18
CA PRO A 87 30.43 17.74 -0.91
C PRO A 87 30.81 16.58 0.01
N THR A 88 31.73 16.86 0.90
CA THR A 88 32.02 15.98 2.03
C THR A 88 30.96 16.10 3.12
N ILE A 89 30.81 15.10 3.98
CA ILE A 89 29.90 15.15 5.14
C ILE A 89 30.20 16.37 6.00
N ALA A 90 31.48 16.70 6.22
CA ALA A 90 31.88 17.84 7.04
C ALA A 90 31.40 19.19 6.45
N GLN A 91 31.43 19.33 5.13
CA GLN A 91 30.88 20.53 4.48
C GLN A 91 29.36 20.63 4.64
N VAL A 92 28.62 19.51 4.48
CA VAL A 92 27.16 19.51 4.67
C VAL A 92 26.79 19.79 6.11
N THR A 93 27.49 19.21 7.10
CA THR A 93 27.18 19.34 8.52
C THR A 93 27.75 20.62 9.17
N ALA A 94 28.28 21.57 8.38
CA ALA A 94 28.67 22.87 8.90
C ALA A 94 27.47 23.58 9.58
N ALA A 95 27.72 24.30 10.68
CA ALA A 95 26.64 24.87 11.51
C ALA A 95 25.67 25.77 10.72
N ALA A 96 26.17 26.48 9.71
CA ALA A 96 25.36 27.36 8.85
C ALA A 96 24.32 26.57 7.99
N ASN A 97 24.52 25.27 7.82
CA ASN A 97 23.68 24.40 6.99
C ASN A 97 22.62 23.63 7.81
N LEU A 98 22.52 23.88 9.12
CA LEU A 98 21.45 23.29 9.95
C LEU A 98 20.10 23.80 9.46
N LYS A 99 19.27 22.91 8.95
CA LYS A 99 17.98 23.25 8.40
C LYS A 99 16.88 23.15 9.44
N THR A 100 16.85 22.03 10.17
CA THR A 100 15.85 21.79 11.21
C THR A 100 16.34 20.80 12.26
N THR A 101 15.62 20.78 13.38
CA THR A 101 15.88 19.86 14.49
C THR A 101 14.59 19.18 14.90
N VAL A 102 14.59 17.86 14.94
CA VAL A 102 13.48 17.02 15.43
C VAL A 102 13.80 16.62 16.87
N LEU A 103 12.96 17.04 17.81
CA LEU A 103 13.07 16.60 19.20
C LEU A 103 12.57 15.15 19.31
N VAL A 104 13.32 14.33 20.05
CA VAL A 104 12.98 12.92 20.27
C VAL A 104 12.30 12.79 21.63
N ARG A 105 11.25 11.97 21.68
CA ARG A 105 10.55 11.64 22.93
C ARG A 105 11.52 10.85 23.84
N PRO A 106 11.68 11.26 25.12
CA PRO A 106 12.49 10.49 26.06
C PRO A 106 11.90 9.09 26.26
N PRO A 107 12.73 8.10 26.58
CA PRO A 107 12.23 6.76 26.91
C PRO A 107 11.28 6.86 28.12
N ALA A 108 10.27 5.99 28.14
CA ALA A 108 9.38 5.87 29.30
C ALA A 108 10.19 5.41 30.53
N GLU A 109 9.92 6.03 31.68
CA GLU A 109 10.50 5.54 32.94
C GLU A 109 9.85 4.21 33.31
N GLU A 110 10.66 3.27 33.75
CA GLU A 110 10.19 1.92 34.12
C GLU A 110 9.24 2.05 35.33
N GLY A 111 7.99 1.57 35.18
CA GLY A 111 6.95 1.64 36.22
C GLY A 111 6.17 2.95 36.28
N ALA A 112 6.44 3.92 35.43
CA ALA A 112 5.64 5.15 35.38
C ALA A 112 4.25 4.89 34.77
N PRO A 113 3.17 5.49 35.28
CA PRO A 113 1.87 5.41 34.64
C PRO A 113 1.89 6.06 33.26
N PRO A 114 1.06 5.57 32.30
CA PRO A 114 1.00 6.17 30.98
C PRO A 114 0.60 7.66 31.07
N PRO A 115 1.21 8.55 30.28
CA PRO A 115 0.91 9.96 30.31
C PRO A 115 -0.54 10.22 29.89
N ALA A 116 -1.19 11.19 30.53
CA ALA A 116 -2.58 11.57 30.25
C ALA A 116 -2.81 12.07 28.80
N LYS A 117 -1.76 12.54 28.14
CA LYS A 117 -1.74 12.84 26.70
C LYS A 117 -0.51 12.18 26.05
N PRO A 118 -0.67 11.52 24.90
CA PRO A 118 0.45 11.00 24.14
C PRO A 118 1.41 12.12 23.75
N ASP A 119 2.72 11.89 23.91
CA ASP A 119 3.74 12.82 23.43
C ASP A 119 3.83 12.69 21.89
N PRO A 120 3.57 13.76 21.11
CA PRO A 120 3.56 13.71 19.67
C PRO A 120 4.97 13.58 19.04
N ARG A 121 6.03 13.74 19.84
CA ARG A 121 7.40 13.60 19.35
C ARG A 121 7.69 12.15 18.97
N PRO A 122 8.44 11.90 17.87
CA PRO A 122 8.85 10.54 17.53
C PRO A 122 9.78 9.97 18.61
N GLY A 123 9.63 8.70 18.90
CA GLY A 123 10.46 7.95 19.83
C GLY A 123 11.68 7.32 19.15
N ALA A 124 12.61 6.84 19.95
CA ALA A 124 13.73 6.04 19.47
C ALA A 124 13.23 4.76 18.77
N GLY A 125 13.77 4.43 17.60
CA GLY A 125 13.33 3.30 16.76
C GLY A 125 12.09 3.58 15.90
N GLU A 126 11.44 4.72 16.06
CA GLU A 126 10.28 5.09 15.24
C GLU A 126 10.71 5.76 13.92
N VAL A 127 9.93 5.52 12.87
CA VAL A 127 10.10 6.20 11.57
C VAL A 127 9.53 7.61 11.69
N THR A 128 10.26 8.59 11.17
CA THR A 128 9.82 9.98 11.10
C THR A 128 10.00 10.56 9.70
N THR A 129 9.23 11.60 9.39
CA THR A 129 9.35 12.35 8.15
C THR A 129 9.58 13.83 8.47
N VAL A 130 10.58 14.42 7.82
CA VAL A 130 10.89 15.84 7.90
C VAL A 130 10.60 16.47 6.55
N VAL A 131 9.83 17.55 6.54
CA VAL A 131 9.52 18.33 5.34
C VAL A 131 10.43 19.55 5.27
N ASP A 132 11.15 19.68 4.16
CA ASP A 132 11.92 20.88 3.82
C ASP A 132 11.27 21.56 2.63
N THR A 133 10.66 22.72 2.84
CA THR A 133 10.09 23.54 1.77
C THR A 133 11.19 24.28 1.03
N LEU A 134 11.21 24.12 -0.29
CA LEU A 134 12.15 24.78 -1.18
C LEU A 134 11.65 26.20 -1.45
N THR A 135 12.48 27.18 -1.14
CA THR A 135 12.16 28.60 -1.42
C THR A 135 13.02 29.08 -2.58
N GLY A 136 12.38 29.76 -3.54
CA GLY A 136 13.07 30.39 -4.66
C GLY A 136 12.97 29.60 -5.98
N ASP A 137 13.30 30.27 -7.06
CA ASP A 137 13.17 29.80 -8.46
C ASP A 137 14.30 28.82 -8.83
N GLN A 138 14.38 27.70 -8.07
CA GLN A 138 15.41 26.66 -8.25
C GLN A 138 14.97 25.55 -9.19
N THR A 139 13.76 25.64 -9.72
CA THR A 139 13.15 24.58 -10.52
C THR A 139 13.16 24.90 -12.00
N GLY A 140 13.60 23.95 -12.83
CA GLY A 140 13.40 24.01 -14.28
C GLY A 140 14.64 24.34 -15.13
N SER A 141 15.79 24.66 -14.54
CA SER A 141 17.02 24.89 -15.30
C SER A 141 17.80 23.57 -15.54
N PRO A 142 18.42 23.37 -16.70
CA PRO A 142 19.34 22.25 -16.92
C PRO A 142 20.59 22.29 -16.02
N ASP A 143 20.94 23.44 -15.49
CA ASP A 143 22.00 23.62 -14.49
C ASP A 143 21.44 23.75 -13.06
N ALA A 144 20.27 23.17 -12.80
CA ALA A 144 19.61 23.24 -11.52
C ALA A 144 20.46 22.65 -10.38
N PRO A 145 20.43 23.30 -9.21
CA PRO A 145 21.23 22.86 -8.09
C PRO A 145 20.79 21.49 -7.54
N VAL A 146 21.67 20.89 -6.74
CA VAL A 146 21.42 19.64 -6.00
C VAL A 146 21.44 19.97 -4.50
N ALA A 147 20.41 19.59 -3.80
CA ALA A 147 20.35 19.65 -2.33
C ALA A 147 20.96 18.38 -1.73
N HIS A 148 21.95 18.52 -0.88
CA HIS A 148 22.63 17.44 -0.20
C HIS A 148 22.22 17.45 1.27
N TYR A 149 21.62 16.38 1.73
CA TYR A 149 21.13 16.23 3.10
C TYR A 149 21.99 15.28 3.90
N VAL A 150 22.20 15.61 5.18
CA VAL A 150 22.84 14.73 6.17
C VAL A 150 22.03 14.81 7.46
N ILE A 151 21.85 13.68 8.11
CA ILE A 151 21.07 13.53 9.34
C ILE A 151 21.98 13.05 10.45
N VAL A 152 21.91 13.69 11.62
CA VAL A 152 22.79 13.40 12.76
C VAL A 152 21.95 13.32 14.04
N GLY A 153 22.01 12.18 14.73
CA GLY A 153 21.47 12.06 16.10
C GLY A 153 22.36 12.79 17.11
N ALA A 154 21.77 13.46 18.09
CA ALA A 154 22.51 14.23 19.09
C ALA A 154 21.93 14.10 20.50
N THR A 155 22.80 14.25 21.51
CA THR A 155 22.48 14.33 22.94
C THR A 155 23.34 15.42 23.60
N GLY A 156 22.72 16.40 24.25
CA GLY A 156 23.44 17.57 24.76
C GLY A 156 24.27 18.24 23.64
N ARG A 157 25.58 18.39 23.87
CA ARG A 157 26.52 18.90 22.86
C ARG A 157 27.20 17.82 22.02
N ARG A 158 26.88 16.54 22.25
CA ARG A 158 27.51 15.42 21.58
C ARG A 158 26.69 14.98 20.39
N LYS A 159 27.37 14.72 19.27
CA LYS A 159 26.76 14.24 18.04
C LYS A 159 27.22 12.81 17.77
N GLY A 160 26.30 11.98 17.32
CA GLY A 160 26.59 10.66 16.78
C GLY A 160 27.20 10.71 15.39
N PRO A 161 27.51 9.57 14.80
CA PRO A 161 27.96 9.48 13.42
C PRO A 161 26.90 10.02 12.46
N ALA A 162 27.34 10.75 11.45
CA ALA A 162 26.46 11.31 10.42
C ALA A 162 25.93 10.22 9.48
N SER A 163 24.73 10.40 8.94
CA SER A 163 24.17 9.56 7.88
C SER A 163 25.03 9.62 6.62
N PRO A 164 24.87 8.71 5.67
CA PRO A 164 25.26 8.94 4.28
C PRO A 164 24.59 10.20 3.74
N ILE A 165 25.23 10.85 2.75
CA ILE A 165 24.64 11.99 2.06
C ILE A 165 23.50 11.49 1.17
N VAL A 166 22.34 12.13 1.30
CA VAL A 166 21.22 11.96 0.37
C VAL A 166 21.16 13.19 -0.54
N SER A 167 21.34 12.98 -1.84
CA SER A 167 21.39 14.05 -2.83
C SER A 167 20.09 14.12 -3.62
N VAL A 168 19.43 15.26 -3.64
CA VAL A 168 18.15 15.51 -4.28
C VAL A 168 18.31 16.52 -5.40
N PRO A 169 18.13 16.14 -6.67
CA PRO A 169 18.13 17.08 -7.77
C PRO A 169 16.97 18.07 -7.65
N LEU A 170 17.26 19.37 -7.86
CA LEU A 170 16.27 20.44 -7.84
C LEU A 170 15.89 20.90 -9.26
N GLY A 171 16.27 20.16 -10.29
CA GLY A 171 15.97 20.42 -11.69
C GLY A 171 14.50 20.30 -12.07
N ALA A 172 14.25 20.22 -13.39
CA ALA A 172 12.91 19.98 -13.90
C ALA A 172 12.28 18.74 -13.27
N LEU A 173 10.98 18.82 -13.00
CA LEU A 173 10.23 17.68 -12.55
C LEU A 173 9.95 16.73 -13.72
N PRO A 174 9.76 15.43 -13.47
CA PRO A 174 9.28 14.49 -14.48
C PRO A 174 8.01 15.02 -15.14
N ALA A 175 7.91 14.89 -16.47
CA ALA A 175 6.74 15.33 -17.21
C ALA A 175 5.49 14.59 -16.73
N ALA A 176 4.37 15.30 -16.61
CA ALA A 176 3.11 14.69 -16.18
C ALA A 176 2.67 13.63 -17.21
N PRO A 177 2.11 12.49 -16.77
CA PRO A 177 1.40 11.57 -17.64
C PRO A 177 0.20 12.27 -18.31
N THR A 178 -0.36 11.66 -19.37
CA THR A 178 -1.55 12.16 -20.07
C THR A 178 -2.57 11.04 -20.26
N ASP A 179 -3.75 11.36 -20.79
CA ASP A 179 -4.79 10.40 -21.22
C ASP A 179 -5.23 9.40 -20.12
N PHE A 180 -5.30 9.87 -18.89
CA PHE A 180 -5.70 9.02 -17.77
C PHE A 180 -7.16 8.61 -17.87
N LYS A 181 -7.42 7.29 -17.93
CA LYS A 181 -8.77 6.71 -18.02
C LYS A 181 -8.91 5.54 -17.05
N PRO A 182 -9.76 5.66 -16.01
CA PRO A 182 -10.22 4.52 -15.25
C PRO A 182 -11.30 3.77 -16.05
N THR A 183 -11.19 2.44 -16.09
CA THR A 183 -12.18 1.52 -16.68
C THR A 183 -12.38 0.33 -15.76
N HIS A 184 -13.46 -0.41 -15.93
CA HIS A 184 -13.68 -1.63 -15.15
C HIS A 184 -14.38 -2.71 -15.97
N ASP A 185 -14.17 -3.95 -15.56
CA ASP A 185 -14.98 -5.12 -15.86
C ASP A 185 -15.68 -5.59 -14.57
N GLU A 186 -16.27 -6.79 -14.59
CA GLU A 186 -16.98 -7.38 -13.44
C GLU A 186 -16.10 -7.54 -12.17
N LYS A 187 -14.79 -7.74 -12.33
CA LYS A 187 -13.87 -8.11 -11.25
C LYS A 187 -12.75 -7.11 -11.02
N THR A 188 -12.42 -6.32 -12.04
CA THR A 188 -11.18 -5.56 -12.08
C THR A 188 -11.46 -4.11 -12.44
N LEU A 189 -10.94 -3.19 -11.65
CA LEU A 189 -10.77 -1.79 -11.97
C LEU A 189 -9.37 -1.60 -12.56
N THR A 190 -9.30 -1.08 -13.78
CA THR A 190 -8.05 -0.82 -14.51
C THR A 190 -7.86 0.67 -14.72
N LEU A 191 -6.70 1.17 -14.33
CA LEU A 191 -6.24 2.53 -14.58
C LEU A 191 -5.20 2.47 -15.71
N ALA A 192 -5.37 3.28 -16.75
CA ALA A 192 -4.43 3.37 -17.86
C ALA A 192 -4.12 4.83 -18.19
N TRP A 193 -2.92 5.12 -18.61
CA TRP A 193 -2.46 6.46 -18.96
C TRP A 193 -1.37 6.41 -20.03
N SER A 194 -1.03 7.56 -20.60
CA SER A 194 0.10 7.71 -21.51
C SER A 194 1.31 8.32 -20.79
N PRO A 195 2.53 7.80 -20.95
CA PRO A 195 3.74 8.43 -20.42
C PRO A 195 3.95 9.83 -20.99
N GLY A 196 4.43 10.75 -20.17
CA GLY A 196 4.84 12.10 -20.63
C GLY A 196 6.21 12.11 -21.32
N SER A 197 7.05 11.09 -21.06
CA SER A 197 8.33 10.85 -21.73
C SER A 197 8.68 9.36 -21.71
N PRO A 198 9.61 8.89 -22.59
CA PRO A 198 10.07 7.51 -22.59
C PRO A 198 10.65 7.07 -21.23
N ASP A 199 10.54 5.78 -20.91
CA ASP A 199 11.15 5.11 -19.76
C ASP A 199 10.75 5.69 -18.39
N GLN A 200 9.63 6.42 -18.31
CA GLN A 200 9.09 6.90 -17.05
C GLN A 200 8.58 5.75 -16.17
N THR A 201 8.72 5.93 -14.86
CA THR A 201 8.03 5.12 -13.86
C THR A 201 6.95 5.93 -13.16
N PHE A 202 5.99 5.24 -12.52
CA PHE A 202 4.77 5.89 -12.04
C PHE A 202 4.41 5.46 -10.64
N ARG A 203 3.74 6.35 -9.91
CA ARG A 203 3.02 6.07 -8.67
C ARG A 203 1.54 6.36 -8.84
N VAL A 204 0.73 5.50 -8.24
CA VAL A 204 -0.72 5.62 -8.23
C VAL A 204 -1.19 5.90 -6.82
N TYR A 205 -2.05 6.89 -6.67
CA TYR A 205 -2.63 7.28 -5.41
C TYR A 205 -4.16 7.24 -5.47
N LEU A 206 -4.76 6.73 -4.41
CA LEU A 206 -6.18 6.90 -4.13
C LEU A 206 -6.37 8.22 -3.38
N ILE A 207 -7.32 9.03 -3.82
CA ILE A 207 -7.74 10.24 -3.12
C ILE A 207 -9.01 9.88 -2.35
N PRO A 208 -9.00 9.88 -1.02
CA PRO A 208 -10.21 9.69 -0.23
C PRO A 208 -11.25 10.77 -0.56
N ASN A 209 -12.54 10.42 -0.51
CA ASN A 209 -13.64 11.35 -0.79
C ASN A 209 -13.46 12.65 0.02
N GLN A 210 -13.52 13.80 -0.67
CA GLN A 210 -13.40 15.15 -0.12
C GLN A 210 -12.07 15.49 0.58
N ALA A 211 -11.05 14.62 0.47
CA ALA A 211 -9.74 14.89 1.02
C ALA A 211 -8.96 15.91 0.19
N THR A 212 -8.12 16.67 0.85
CA THR A 212 -7.13 17.52 0.17
C THR A 212 -6.11 16.63 -0.55
N PRO A 213 -5.46 17.09 -1.64
CA PRO A 213 -4.40 16.32 -2.30
C PRO A 213 -3.26 15.86 -1.38
N ALA A 214 -3.14 16.45 -0.19
CA ALA A 214 -2.16 16.07 0.82
C ALA A 214 -2.51 14.75 1.55
N GLU A 215 -3.76 14.29 1.52
CA GLU A 215 -4.22 13.08 2.21
C GLU A 215 -4.31 11.86 1.29
N ARG A 216 -3.67 11.93 0.12
CA ARG A 216 -3.64 10.84 -0.85
C ARG A 216 -3.00 9.57 -0.27
N LYS A 217 -3.61 8.40 -0.53
CA LYS A 217 -3.10 7.10 -0.13
C LYS A 217 -2.32 6.47 -1.29
N LEU A 218 -1.04 6.16 -1.08
CA LEU A 218 -0.23 5.44 -2.06
C LEU A 218 -0.73 4.00 -2.23
N LEU A 219 -0.98 3.58 -3.47
CA LEU A 219 -1.42 2.22 -3.83
C LEU A 219 -0.28 1.33 -4.32
N THR A 220 0.81 1.91 -4.81
CA THR A 220 1.95 1.18 -5.37
C THR A 220 3.13 1.23 -4.40
N ALA A 221 3.57 0.08 -3.88
CA ALA A 221 4.74 0.02 -2.99
C ALA A 221 6.01 0.49 -3.71
N GLU A 222 6.22 0.01 -4.94
CA GLU A 222 7.30 0.40 -5.84
C GLU A 222 6.75 1.14 -7.05
N PRO A 223 7.56 2.03 -7.69
CA PRO A 223 7.16 2.66 -8.94
C PRO A 223 6.91 1.65 -10.06
N LEU A 224 5.83 1.85 -10.80
CA LEU A 224 5.45 1.00 -11.93
C LEU A 224 6.23 1.40 -13.19
N ALA A 225 6.79 0.43 -13.88
CA ALA A 225 7.40 0.62 -15.18
C ALA A 225 6.39 0.62 -16.33
N THR A 226 5.18 0.09 -16.11
CA THR A 226 4.12 0.05 -17.11
C THR A 226 3.08 1.14 -16.82
N PRO A 227 2.51 1.79 -17.86
CA PRO A 227 1.53 2.86 -17.69
C PRO A 227 0.12 2.29 -17.44
N THR A 228 0.01 1.30 -16.56
CA THR A 228 -1.24 0.67 -16.17
C THR A 228 -1.17 0.16 -14.74
N PHE A 229 -2.32 0.16 -14.06
CA PHE A 229 -2.49 -0.39 -12.73
C PHE A 229 -3.86 -1.05 -12.63
N ALA A 230 -3.95 -2.20 -11.99
CA ALA A 230 -5.20 -2.92 -11.80
C ALA A 230 -5.40 -3.30 -10.33
N GLN A 231 -6.63 -3.24 -9.88
CA GLN A 231 -7.06 -3.67 -8.55
C GLN A 231 -8.46 -4.30 -8.62
N PRO A 232 -8.90 -5.05 -7.59
CA PRO A 232 -10.28 -5.51 -7.49
C PRO A 232 -11.27 -4.34 -7.59
N VAL A 233 -12.36 -4.52 -8.36
CA VAL A 233 -13.41 -3.52 -8.48
C VAL A 233 -14.29 -3.50 -7.22
N GLU A 234 -14.72 -2.31 -6.80
CA GLU A 234 -15.74 -2.11 -5.79
C GLU A 234 -16.95 -1.45 -6.48
N LEU A 235 -17.94 -2.27 -6.85
CA LEU A 235 -19.14 -1.80 -7.56
C LEU A 235 -19.94 -0.83 -6.68
N GLY A 236 -20.49 0.22 -7.29
CA GLY A 236 -21.30 1.24 -6.63
C GLY A 236 -20.53 2.22 -5.74
N LYS A 237 -19.22 2.07 -5.60
CA LYS A 237 -18.38 2.95 -4.76
C LYS A 237 -17.54 3.89 -5.62
N GLU A 238 -17.72 5.18 -5.42
CA GLU A 238 -16.87 6.18 -6.08
C GLU A 238 -15.44 6.09 -5.57
N GLN A 239 -14.49 6.03 -6.49
CA GLN A 239 -13.05 6.06 -6.22
C GLN A 239 -12.38 7.07 -7.13
N CYS A 240 -11.54 7.93 -6.54
CA CYS A 240 -10.79 8.95 -7.26
C CYS A 240 -9.30 8.64 -7.20
N PHE A 241 -8.60 8.78 -8.32
CA PHE A 241 -7.20 8.44 -8.43
C PHE A 241 -6.39 9.60 -9.01
N THR A 242 -5.14 9.68 -8.62
CA THR A 242 -4.14 10.52 -9.29
C THR A 242 -2.89 9.71 -9.58
N ILE A 243 -2.22 10.03 -10.67
CA ILE A 243 -1.01 9.36 -11.13
C ILE A 243 0.08 10.40 -11.26
N THR A 244 1.26 10.05 -10.80
CA THR A 244 2.45 10.88 -10.91
C THR A 244 3.55 10.09 -11.61
N ALA A 245 4.33 10.77 -12.47
CA ALA A 245 5.57 10.23 -12.95
C ALA A 245 6.65 10.43 -11.89
N VAL A 246 7.54 9.46 -11.75
CA VAL A 246 8.64 9.50 -10.79
C VAL A 246 9.96 9.16 -11.44
N GLU A 247 11.03 9.80 -10.97
CA GLU A 247 12.42 9.51 -11.33
C GLU A 247 13.21 9.21 -10.07
N THR A 248 13.99 8.14 -10.09
CA THR A 248 14.84 7.77 -8.96
C THR A 248 16.29 8.12 -9.25
N VAL A 249 16.88 8.92 -8.37
CA VAL A 249 18.29 9.34 -8.44
C VAL A 249 18.99 8.94 -7.14
N GLY A 250 19.69 7.81 -7.15
CA GLY A 250 20.30 7.25 -5.95
C GLY A 250 19.25 6.88 -4.87
N LYS A 251 19.29 7.54 -3.72
CA LYS A 251 18.30 7.40 -2.65
C LYS A 251 17.21 8.49 -2.66
N ALA A 252 17.17 9.30 -3.67
CA ALA A 252 16.16 10.33 -3.84
C ALA A 252 15.16 9.93 -4.92
N MET A 253 13.90 10.15 -4.67
CA MET A 253 12.81 10.04 -5.63
C MET A 253 12.29 11.44 -5.94
N VAL A 254 12.23 11.79 -7.22
CA VAL A 254 11.66 13.05 -7.70
C VAL A 254 10.32 12.74 -8.34
N GLU A 255 9.26 13.31 -7.80
CA GLU A 255 7.89 13.11 -8.26
C GLU A 255 7.39 14.33 -9.00
N GLY A 256 6.87 14.10 -10.19
CA GLY A 256 6.28 15.11 -11.05
C GLY A 256 4.89 15.55 -10.63
N PRO A 257 4.29 16.49 -11.37
CA PRO A 257 2.91 16.88 -11.17
C PRO A 257 1.96 15.69 -11.32
N GLY A 258 0.92 15.64 -10.50
CA GLY A 258 -0.12 14.62 -10.59
C GLY A 258 -1.05 14.88 -11.77
N LEU A 259 -1.45 13.83 -12.47
CA LEU A 259 -2.54 13.81 -13.42
C LEU A 259 -3.81 13.33 -12.71
N GLY A 260 -4.90 14.06 -12.81
CA GLY A 260 -6.17 13.81 -12.15
C GLY A 260 -6.53 14.90 -11.14
N PRO A 261 -7.48 14.66 -10.23
CA PRO A 261 -8.11 13.37 -9.99
C PRO A 261 -9.05 12.93 -11.10
N ALA A 262 -9.00 11.64 -11.46
CA ALA A 262 -10.03 11.00 -12.25
C ALA A 262 -10.83 10.06 -11.34
N CYS A 263 -12.14 10.27 -11.31
CA CYS A 263 -13.06 9.51 -10.47
C CYS A 263 -13.88 8.54 -11.33
N ILE A 264 -14.21 7.40 -10.75
CA ILE A 264 -15.10 6.40 -11.33
C ILE A 264 -16.00 5.83 -10.23
N THR A 265 -17.28 5.66 -10.57
CA THR A 265 -18.20 4.82 -9.79
C THR A 265 -18.54 3.62 -10.67
N PRO A 266 -17.89 2.46 -10.43
CA PRO A 266 -18.14 1.28 -11.24
C PRO A 266 -19.60 0.83 -11.08
N GLU A 267 -20.33 0.77 -12.20
CA GLU A 267 -21.71 0.29 -12.23
C GLU A 267 -21.73 -1.20 -12.55
N ASP A 268 -22.60 -1.94 -11.88
CA ASP A 268 -22.86 -3.33 -12.23
C ASP A 268 -23.72 -3.40 -13.49
N LYS A 269 -23.12 -3.84 -14.60
CA LYS A 269 -23.78 -4.03 -15.91
C LYS A 269 -23.56 -5.45 -16.44
N PHE A 270 -23.15 -6.35 -15.59
CA PHE A 270 -22.72 -7.70 -15.96
C PHE A 270 -23.79 -8.73 -15.60
N PRO A 271 -24.63 -9.17 -16.58
CA PRO A 271 -25.69 -10.09 -16.29
C PRO A 271 -25.13 -11.48 -15.91
N PRO A 272 -25.85 -12.24 -15.08
CA PRO A 272 -25.55 -13.64 -14.82
C PRO A 272 -25.51 -14.48 -16.11
N PRO A 273 -24.86 -15.65 -16.12
CA PRO A 273 -24.98 -16.59 -17.22
C PRO A 273 -26.41 -17.15 -17.32
N ALA A 274 -26.79 -17.57 -18.54
CA ALA A 274 -28.09 -18.18 -18.77
C ALA A 274 -28.25 -19.47 -17.97
N PRO A 275 -29.42 -19.70 -17.32
CA PRO A 275 -29.76 -20.99 -16.71
C PRO A 275 -29.69 -22.12 -17.72
N GLN A 276 -29.28 -23.31 -17.27
CA GLN A 276 -29.07 -24.44 -18.15
C GLN A 276 -29.91 -25.65 -17.75
N LYS A 277 -30.08 -26.60 -18.68
CA LYS A 277 -30.76 -27.90 -18.47
C LYS A 277 -32.20 -27.73 -17.97
N LEU A 278 -32.92 -26.72 -18.48
CA LEU A 278 -34.34 -26.57 -18.22
C LEU A 278 -35.10 -27.85 -18.68
N ARG A 279 -35.91 -28.43 -17.79
CA ARG A 279 -36.69 -29.63 -18.05
C ARG A 279 -38.15 -29.43 -17.60
N PRO A 280 -39.10 -29.69 -18.46
CA PRO A 280 -40.52 -29.73 -18.12
C PRO A 280 -40.93 -31.16 -17.77
N THR A 281 -41.73 -31.33 -16.70
CA THR A 281 -42.31 -32.62 -16.29
C THR A 281 -43.77 -32.42 -15.89
N LEU A 282 -44.69 -33.35 -16.29
CA LEU A 282 -46.07 -33.27 -15.84
C LEU A 282 -46.18 -33.84 -14.39
N SER A 283 -46.76 -33.07 -13.49
CA SER A 283 -46.98 -33.47 -12.11
C SER A 283 -48.32 -32.93 -11.62
N GLY A 284 -49.26 -33.82 -11.24
CA GLY A 284 -50.54 -33.43 -10.66
C GLY A 284 -51.44 -32.52 -11.52
N GLY A 285 -51.28 -32.56 -12.85
CA GLY A 285 -52.01 -31.67 -13.78
C GLY A 285 -51.37 -30.32 -14.02
N ALA A 286 -50.19 -30.08 -13.43
CA ALA A 286 -49.35 -28.89 -13.63
C ALA A 286 -48.07 -29.28 -14.39
N VAL A 287 -47.40 -28.30 -15.02
CA VAL A 287 -46.04 -28.50 -15.57
C VAL A 287 -45.01 -28.02 -14.52
N LEU A 288 -44.27 -28.98 -14.00
CA LEU A 288 -43.12 -28.73 -13.14
C LEU A 288 -41.90 -28.47 -14.02
N LEU A 289 -41.26 -27.34 -13.84
CA LEU A 289 -40.02 -26.96 -14.47
C LEU A 289 -38.88 -27.10 -13.46
N ASP A 290 -37.75 -27.65 -13.87
CA ASP A 290 -36.52 -27.66 -13.11
C ASP A 290 -35.33 -27.28 -13.97
N TRP A 291 -34.32 -26.61 -13.36
CA TRP A 291 -33.11 -26.18 -14.06
C TRP A 291 -31.89 -26.23 -13.15
N THR A 292 -30.69 -26.19 -13.74
CA THR A 292 -29.44 -26.13 -12.98
C THR A 292 -29.25 -24.76 -12.33
N PRO A 293 -28.90 -24.66 -11.04
CA PRO A 293 -28.55 -23.42 -10.38
C PRO A 293 -27.44 -22.65 -11.13
N VAL A 294 -27.57 -21.33 -11.21
CA VAL A 294 -26.51 -20.45 -11.65
C VAL A 294 -25.63 -20.12 -10.46
N ASP A 295 -24.32 -20.42 -10.57
CA ASP A 295 -23.32 -20.24 -9.50
C ASP A 295 -22.62 -18.90 -9.69
N VAL A 296 -23.26 -17.82 -9.21
CA VAL A 296 -22.70 -16.47 -9.12
C VAL A 296 -23.06 -15.85 -7.76
N SER A 297 -22.16 -15.06 -7.21
CA SER A 297 -22.29 -14.53 -5.84
C SER A 297 -23.40 -13.49 -5.66
N ASP A 298 -23.80 -12.82 -6.73
CA ASP A 298 -24.76 -11.73 -6.77
C ASP A 298 -26.11 -12.12 -7.38
N LEU A 299 -26.37 -13.41 -7.56
CA LEU A 299 -27.64 -13.90 -8.07
C LEU A 299 -28.83 -13.35 -7.25
N GLY A 300 -29.74 -12.63 -7.92
CA GLY A 300 -30.98 -12.11 -7.35
C GLY A 300 -32.13 -13.11 -7.44
N GLY A 301 -32.09 -14.02 -8.41
CA GLY A 301 -33.11 -15.06 -8.60
C GLY A 301 -33.38 -15.38 -10.07
N TYR A 302 -34.53 -16.00 -10.33
CA TYR A 302 -34.95 -16.47 -11.66
C TYR A 302 -36.33 -15.93 -12.04
N ILE A 303 -36.52 -15.63 -13.33
CA ILE A 303 -37.82 -15.31 -13.91
C ILE A 303 -38.17 -16.39 -14.93
N VAL A 304 -39.30 -17.03 -14.71
CA VAL A 304 -39.82 -18.08 -15.63
C VAL A 304 -40.65 -17.42 -16.72
N LEU A 305 -40.37 -17.78 -17.95
CA LEU A 305 -41.03 -17.26 -19.15
C LEU A 305 -41.82 -18.36 -19.84
N ARG A 306 -42.96 -18.01 -20.42
CA ARG A 306 -43.84 -18.93 -21.16
C ARG A 306 -44.50 -18.27 -22.38
N THR A 307 -44.73 -19.08 -23.41
CA THR A 307 -45.77 -18.79 -24.45
C THR A 307 -46.58 -20.06 -24.71
N ASP A 308 -47.81 -19.91 -25.18
CA ASP A 308 -48.70 -21.01 -25.62
C ASP A 308 -48.47 -21.43 -27.08
N GLY A 309 -47.38 -20.96 -27.67
CA GLY A 309 -47.03 -21.27 -29.06
C GLY A 309 -47.79 -20.46 -30.12
N THR A 310 -48.72 -19.58 -29.72
CA THR A 310 -49.41 -18.68 -30.65
C THR A 310 -48.56 -17.45 -31.00
N SER A 311 -47.52 -17.19 -30.23
CA SER A 311 -46.52 -16.11 -30.39
C SER A 311 -45.11 -16.62 -30.11
N ASP A 312 -44.14 -16.07 -30.81
CA ASP A 312 -42.72 -16.30 -30.52
C ASP A 312 -42.22 -15.52 -29.27
N THR A 313 -43.06 -14.60 -28.74
CA THR A 313 -42.71 -13.78 -27.60
C THR A 313 -43.08 -14.47 -26.29
N LEU A 314 -42.08 -14.84 -25.53
CA LEU A 314 -42.25 -15.38 -24.18
C LEU A 314 -42.69 -14.26 -23.20
N GLN A 315 -43.66 -14.58 -22.34
CA GLN A 315 -44.15 -13.69 -21.29
C GLN A 315 -43.77 -14.19 -19.92
N PRO A 316 -43.44 -13.31 -18.94
CA PRO A 316 -43.09 -13.74 -17.59
C PRO A 316 -44.28 -14.37 -16.88
N LEU A 317 -44.06 -15.57 -16.29
CA LEU A 317 -44.98 -16.21 -15.37
C LEU A 317 -44.78 -15.73 -13.93
N THR A 318 -43.53 -15.38 -13.58
CA THR A 318 -43.20 -14.80 -12.28
C THR A 318 -43.03 -13.28 -12.42
N ARG A 319 -43.67 -12.50 -11.56
CA ARG A 319 -43.57 -11.04 -11.57
C ARG A 319 -42.26 -10.58 -10.89
N GLU A 320 -41.88 -11.29 -9.84
CA GLU A 320 -40.64 -11.08 -9.06
C GLU A 320 -39.74 -12.28 -9.27
N PRO A 321 -38.42 -12.10 -9.15
CA PRO A 321 -37.47 -13.20 -9.20
C PRO A 321 -37.72 -14.21 -8.06
N ILE A 322 -37.67 -15.49 -8.38
CA ILE A 322 -37.75 -16.58 -7.40
C ILE A 322 -36.35 -17.13 -7.09
N ALA A 323 -36.11 -17.56 -5.87
CA ALA A 323 -34.82 -18.10 -5.46
C ALA A 323 -34.66 -19.59 -5.81
N GLU A 324 -35.78 -20.31 -5.92
CA GLU A 324 -35.84 -21.74 -6.21
C GLU A 324 -35.43 -22.02 -7.66
N THR A 325 -34.87 -23.20 -7.91
CA THR A 325 -34.55 -23.71 -9.25
C THR A 325 -35.63 -24.62 -9.81
N THR A 326 -36.84 -24.49 -9.28
CA THR A 326 -38.02 -25.19 -9.71
C THR A 326 -39.22 -24.23 -9.73
N TYR A 327 -40.16 -24.48 -10.65
CA TYR A 327 -41.40 -23.72 -10.75
C TYR A 327 -42.55 -24.62 -11.21
N GLU A 328 -43.70 -24.51 -10.58
CA GLU A 328 -44.90 -25.25 -10.92
C GLU A 328 -45.91 -24.33 -11.66
N ASP A 329 -46.07 -24.57 -12.95
CA ASP A 329 -47.09 -23.90 -13.77
C ASP A 329 -48.43 -24.66 -13.68
N LYS A 330 -49.34 -24.13 -12.86
CA LYS A 330 -50.70 -24.69 -12.66
C LYS A 330 -51.69 -24.20 -13.69
N ASN A 331 -51.34 -23.19 -14.50
CA ASN A 331 -52.25 -22.57 -15.47
C ASN A 331 -52.01 -23.15 -16.86
N VAL A 332 -52.06 -24.45 -16.97
CA VAL A 332 -51.90 -25.19 -18.23
C VAL A 332 -53.19 -25.91 -18.61
N GLN A 333 -53.40 -26.15 -19.91
CA GLN A 333 -54.58 -26.82 -20.45
C GLN A 333 -54.15 -28.06 -21.20
N ALA A 334 -54.89 -29.15 -21.03
CA ALA A 334 -54.68 -30.39 -21.78
C ALA A 334 -54.76 -30.17 -23.29
N GLY A 335 -53.91 -30.78 -24.07
CA GLY A 335 -53.80 -30.67 -25.52
C GLY A 335 -53.02 -29.44 -25.99
N VAL A 336 -52.71 -28.47 -25.11
CA VAL A 336 -51.97 -27.27 -25.50
C VAL A 336 -50.46 -27.50 -25.37
N THR A 337 -49.72 -26.94 -26.32
CA THR A 337 -48.24 -26.97 -26.34
C THR A 337 -47.71 -25.64 -25.82
N TYR A 338 -46.93 -25.69 -24.79
CA TYR A 338 -46.26 -24.53 -24.20
C TYR A 338 -44.78 -24.53 -24.49
N VAL A 339 -44.21 -23.32 -24.62
CA VAL A 339 -42.74 -23.14 -24.72
C VAL A 339 -42.29 -22.37 -23.52
N TYR A 340 -41.29 -22.86 -22.82
CA TYR A 340 -40.71 -22.27 -21.61
C TYR A 340 -39.26 -21.85 -21.79
N ALA A 341 -38.86 -20.84 -21.09
CA ALA A 341 -37.47 -20.45 -20.84
C ALA A 341 -37.33 -19.86 -19.45
N VAL A 342 -36.12 -19.79 -18.94
CA VAL A 342 -35.80 -19.17 -17.65
C VAL A 342 -34.67 -18.19 -17.86
N ILE A 343 -34.76 -17.01 -17.25
CA ILE A 343 -33.67 -16.06 -17.15
C ILE A 343 -33.23 -15.95 -15.68
N ALA A 344 -31.93 -15.80 -15.45
CA ALA A 344 -31.40 -15.37 -14.16
C ALA A 344 -31.31 -13.85 -14.11
N VAL A 345 -31.42 -13.27 -12.92
CA VAL A 345 -31.18 -11.84 -12.68
C VAL A 345 -30.25 -11.69 -11.49
N ASP A 346 -29.42 -10.65 -11.50
CA ASP A 346 -28.57 -10.32 -10.37
C ASP A 346 -29.30 -9.46 -9.33
N ARG A 347 -28.53 -8.96 -8.32
CA ARG A 347 -29.02 -8.04 -7.29
C ARG A 347 -28.75 -6.57 -7.59
N ALA A 348 -28.27 -6.24 -8.79
CA ALA A 348 -28.05 -4.85 -9.20
C ALA A 348 -29.37 -4.04 -9.18
N THR A 349 -29.25 -2.73 -9.19
CA THR A 349 -30.41 -1.83 -9.25
C THR A 349 -30.22 -0.84 -10.40
N PRO A 350 -30.92 -1.00 -11.52
CA PRO A 350 -31.85 -2.10 -11.86
C PRO A 350 -31.13 -3.44 -12.05
N PRO A 351 -31.84 -4.59 -11.87
CA PRO A 351 -31.26 -5.90 -12.07
C PRO A 351 -30.84 -6.14 -13.53
N ASN A 352 -29.70 -6.81 -13.74
CA ASN A 352 -29.25 -7.23 -15.06
C ASN A 352 -29.80 -8.64 -15.39
N PRO A 353 -30.63 -8.78 -16.44
CA PRO A 353 -31.15 -10.08 -16.85
C PRO A 353 -30.14 -10.85 -17.70
N SER A 354 -30.00 -12.14 -17.45
CA SER A 354 -29.23 -13.05 -18.29
C SER A 354 -29.87 -13.23 -19.67
N PRO A 355 -29.14 -13.76 -20.66
CA PRO A 355 -29.78 -14.40 -21.80
C PRO A 355 -30.74 -15.51 -21.34
N PRO A 356 -31.86 -15.77 -22.06
CA PRO A 356 -32.75 -16.87 -21.72
C PRO A 356 -32.01 -18.21 -21.82
N SER A 357 -32.45 -19.18 -21.01
CA SER A 357 -32.09 -20.59 -21.20
C SER A 357 -32.46 -21.09 -22.60
N GLU A 358 -32.01 -22.26 -22.97
CA GLU A 358 -32.59 -22.96 -24.11
C GLU A 358 -34.11 -23.09 -23.90
N ARG A 359 -34.85 -22.87 -25.00
CA ARG A 359 -36.30 -23.02 -24.98
C ARG A 359 -36.65 -24.51 -24.95
N VAL A 360 -37.59 -24.88 -24.08
CA VAL A 360 -38.13 -26.23 -24.01
C VAL A 360 -39.61 -26.19 -24.35
N THR A 361 -40.03 -27.15 -25.21
CA THR A 361 -41.43 -27.29 -25.64
C THR A 361 -42.03 -28.46 -24.89
N TYR A 362 -43.24 -28.25 -24.35
CA TYR A 362 -43.99 -29.29 -23.65
C TYR A 362 -45.46 -29.29 -24.04
N THR A 363 -45.96 -30.41 -24.50
CA THR A 363 -47.38 -30.62 -24.77
C THR A 363 -48.06 -31.29 -23.59
N VAL A 364 -49.02 -30.64 -22.97
CA VAL A 364 -49.77 -31.19 -21.83
C VAL A 364 -50.71 -32.29 -22.34
N ARG A 365 -50.42 -33.53 -21.93
CA ARG A 365 -51.24 -34.68 -22.32
C ARG A 365 -52.53 -34.70 -21.53
N GLU A 366 -53.65 -35.10 -22.20
CA GLU A 366 -54.87 -35.42 -21.49
C GLU A 366 -54.64 -36.58 -20.52
N PRO A 367 -55.22 -36.52 -19.29
CA PRO A 367 -55.17 -37.70 -18.40
C PRO A 367 -55.79 -38.86 -19.14
N MET A 368 -55.10 -39.99 -19.20
CA MET A 368 -55.68 -41.21 -19.74
C MET A 368 -56.87 -41.59 -18.87
N PRO A 369 -58.02 -42.04 -19.48
CA PRO A 369 -59.24 -42.39 -18.77
C PRO A 369 -59.07 -43.56 -17.81
#